data_091eebf82a975a2b51cd30a55319f273
#
_entry.id   091eebf82a975a2b51cd30a55319f273
#
_cell.length_a   1.000
_cell.length_b   1.000
_cell.length_c   1.000
_cell.angle_alpha   90.00
_cell.angle_beta   90.00
_cell.angle_gamma   90.00
#
_symmetry.space_group_name_H-M   'P 1'
#
loop_
_entity.id
_entity.type
_entity.pdbx_description
1 polymer ?
#
loop_
_entity_poly.entity_id
_entity_poly.type
_entity_poly.pdbx_seq_one_letter_code
_entity_poly.pdbx_strand_id
1 'polypeptide(L)'
;MRFGEIVLSLLGGILLVGFGGGGLKDLPAASGKQADAVTGREIYSNTCIRCHGIDGKGVMGLQLVPKPADLTSPGIQGRLDASLFKRIHDGKPNTAMGAWSASLSDDEIWDVLAYVRTFRQE
;
A
#
# COMPACT_ATOMS: atom_id res chain seq x y z
N MET A 1 -64.89 -28.86 21.71
CA MET A 1 -63.67 -29.45 21.15
C MET A 1 -62.82 -28.33 20.58
N ARG A 2 -61.78 -27.97 21.28
CA ARG A 2 -60.89 -26.95 20.85
C ARG A 2 -59.46 -27.56 20.74
N PHE A 3 -58.94 -27.67 19.55
CA PHE A 3 -57.59 -28.11 19.33
C PHE A 3 -56.67 -26.92 19.58
N GLY A 4 -55.83 -27.04 20.62
CA GLY A 4 -54.79 -26.06 20.90
C GLY A 4 -53.61 -26.24 19.95
N GLU A 5 -53.30 -25.20 19.22
CA GLU A 5 -52.10 -25.15 18.42
C GLU A 5 -50.89 -24.90 19.33
N ILE A 6 -50.00 -25.87 19.36
CA ILE A 6 -48.69 -25.72 20.00
C ILE A 6 -47.77 -25.09 18.96
N VAL A 7 -47.49 -23.79 19.09
CA VAL A 7 -46.47 -23.12 18.32
C VAL A 7 -45.11 -23.41 18.96
N LEU A 8 -44.38 -24.33 18.37
CA LEU A 8 -43.01 -24.63 18.76
C LEU A 8 -42.07 -23.60 18.14
N SER A 9 -41.71 -22.56 18.91
CA SER A 9 -40.74 -21.55 18.52
C SER A 9 -39.33 -22.11 18.64
N LEU A 10 -38.78 -22.58 17.53
CA LEU A 10 -37.35 -22.92 17.43
C LEU A 10 -36.55 -21.65 17.26
N LEU A 11 -36.07 -21.09 18.36
CA LEU A 11 -35.03 -20.08 18.35
C LEU A 11 -33.70 -20.74 17.99
N GLY A 12 -33.44 -20.84 16.70
CA GLY A 12 -32.12 -21.19 16.17
C GLY A 12 -31.14 -20.05 16.41
N GLY A 13 -30.39 -20.15 17.51
CA GLY A 13 -29.28 -19.25 17.73
C GLY A 13 -28.21 -19.49 16.68
N ILE A 14 -28.07 -18.55 15.71
CA ILE A 14 -26.94 -18.51 14.80
C ILE A 14 -25.75 -18.00 15.60
N LEU A 15 -24.88 -18.92 15.97
CA LEU A 15 -23.59 -18.59 16.55
C LEU A 15 -22.72 -17.97 15.43
N LEU A 16 -22.69 -16.63 15.35
CA LEU A 16 -21.73 -15.92 14.51
C LEU A 16 -20.34 -16.11 15.11
N VAL A 17 -19.64 -17.11 14.58
CA VAL A 17 -18.21 -17.25 14.83
C VAL A 17 -17.54 -16.05 14.18
N GLY A 18 -17.20 -15.06 14.98
CA GLY A 18 -16.41 -13.91 14.54
C GLY A 18 -15.04 -14.39 14.08
N PHE A 19 -14.82 -14.49 12.79
CA PHE A 19 -13.48 -14.56 12.22
C PHE A 19 -12.77 -13.26 12.57
N GLY A 20 -11.90 -13.31 13.57
CA GLY A 20 -10.98 -12.23 13.90
C GLY A 20 -10.02 -12.02 12.74
N GLY A 21 -10.41 -11.19 11.77
CA GLY A 21 -9.53 -10.72 10.71
C GLY A 21 -8.52 -9.73 11.28
N GLY A 22 -7.47 -10.21 11.91
CA GLY A 22 -6.26 -9.42 12.13
C GLY A 22 -5.55 -9.29 10.79
N GLY A 23 -5.32 -8.05 10.33
CA GLY A 23 -4.43 -7.84 9.19
C GLY A 23 -4.72 -6.66 8.26
N LEU A 24 -5.93 -6.13 8.19
CA LEU A 24 -6.24 -4.95 7.36
C LEU A 24 -6.52 -3.68 8.18
N LYS A 25 -6.49 -3.76 9.51
CA LYS A 25 -6.87 -2.64 10.39
C LYS A 25 -5.72 -1.69 10.68
N ASP A 26 -4.49 -2.07 10.35
CA ASP A 26 -3.29 -1.30 10.68
C ASP A 26 -2.67 -0.57 9.47
N LEU A 27 -3.36 -0.56 8.32
CA LEU A 27 -2.95 0.32 7.23
C LEU A 27 -3.56 1.69 7.49
N PRO A 28 -2.75 2.76 7.55
CA PRO A 28 -3.29 4.10 7.61
C PRO A 28 -4.21 4.29 6.41
N ALA A 29 -5.50 4.46 6.70
CA ALA A 29 -6.45 4.81 5.67
C ALA A 29 -6.00 6.15 5.08
N ALA A 30 -5.90 6.23 3.76
CA ALA A 30 -5.84 7.53 3.11
C ALA A 30 -6.96 8.39 3.70
N SER A 31 -6.70 9.65 3.96
CA SER A 31 -7.61 10.60 4.65
C SER A 31 -8.95 10.85 3.92
N GLY A 32 -9.38 9.94 3.04
CA GLY A 32 -10.51 10.08 2.14
C GLY A 32 -10.18 10.90 0.89
N LYS A 33 -8.99 11.48 0.80
CA LYS A 33 -8.46 12.07 -0.42
C LYS A 33 -8.07 10.96 -1.40
N GLN A 34 -8.50 11.07 -2.63
CA GLN A 34 -8.00 10.20 -3.69
C GLN A 34 -6.52 10.52 -3.96
N ALA A 35 -5.67 9.49 -4.04
CA ALA A 35 -4.25 9.65 -4.35
C ALA A 35 -4.05 10.32 -5.72
N ASP A 36 -3.15 11.31 -5.78
CA ASP A 36 -2.91 12.15 -6.96
C ASP A 36 -1.50 11.91 -7.53
N ALA A 37 -1.44 11.32 -8.72
CA ALA A 37 -0.17 11.05 -9.41
C ALA A 37 0.56 12.33 -9.86
N VAL A 38 -0.12 13.48 -10.03
CA VAL A 38 0.53 14.76 -10.39
C VAL A 38 1.33 15.27 -9.20
N THR A 39 0.71 15.35 -8.03
CA THR A 39 1.38 15.67 -6.76
C THR A 39 2.48 14.63 -6.48
N GLY A 40 2.20 13.35 -6.70
CA GLY A 40 3.16 12.26 -6.54
C GLY A 40 4.40 12.41 -7.43
N ARG A 41 4.25 12.92 -8.65
CA ARG A 41 5.37 13.22 -9.54
C ARG A 41 6.29 14.30 -8.97
N GLU A 42 5.75 15.34 -8.37
CA GLU A 42 6.54 16.41 -7.75
C GLU A 42 7.33 15.86 -6.56
N ILE A 43 6.67 15.07 -5.70
CA ILE A 43 7.32 14.40 -4.57
C ILE A 43 8.43 13.48 -5.08
N TYR A 44 8.15 12.63 -6.05
CA TYR A 44 9.13 11.71 -6.65
C TYR A 44 10.37 12.44 -7.17
N SER A 45 10.16 13.55 -7.89
CA SER A 45 11.24 14.34 -8.49
C SER A 45 12.14 15.01 -7.44
N ASN A 46 11.61 15.27 -6.25
CA ASN A 46 12.37 15.89 -5.17
C ASN A 46 13.01 14.87 -4.20
N THR A 47 12.53 13.63 -4.20
CA THR A 47 12.92 12.63 -3.19
C THR A 47 13.47 11.34 -3.78
N CYS A 48 12.74 10.69 -4.67
CA CYS A 48 13.00 9.31 -5.12
C CYS A 48 13.94 9.22 -6.32
N ILE A 49 13.91 10.24 -7.18
CA ILE A 49 14.60 10.26 -8.46
C ILE A 49 16.12 10.04 -8.34
N ARG A 50 16.73 10.47 -7.25
CA ARG A 50 18.17 10.36 -7.01
C ARG A 50 18.66 8.92 -7.02
N CYS A 51 17.82 7.98 -6.61
CA CYS A 51 18.15 6.57 -6.56
C CYS A 51 17.41 5.77 -7.63
N HIS A 52 16.11 6.06 -7.82
CA HIS A 52 15.24 5.29 -8.71
C HIS A 52 15.27 5.79 -10.17
N GLY A 53 15.86 6.96 -10.43
CA GLY A 53 15.96 7.52 -11.78
C GLY A 53 14.64 8.14 -12.28
N ILE A 54 14.74 8.91 -13.35
CA ILE A 54 13.58 9.60 -13.96
C ILE A 54 12.59 8.61 -14.58
N ASP A 55 13.08 7.45 -15.01
CA ASP A 55 12.31 6.38 -15.65
C ASP A 55 11.92 5.24 -14.68
N GLY A 56 12.31 5.35 -13.40
CA GLY A 56 12.05 4.34 -12.38
C GLY A 56 12.97 3.12 -12.42
N LYS A 57 13.93 3.06 -13.36
CA LYS A 57 14.80 1.88 -13.56
C LYS A 57 16.08 1.90 -12.73
N GLY A 58 16.27 2.96 -11.96
CA GLY A 58 17.49 3.19 -11.20
C GLY A 58 18.49 4.09 -11.94
N VAL A 59 19.38 4.69 -11.17
CA VAL A 59 20.42 5.56 -11.73
C VAL A 59 21.64 4.73 -12.11
N MET A 60 22.05 4.80 -13.39
CA MET A 60 23.26 4.14 -13.86
C MET A 60 24.49 4.72 -13.15
N GLY A 61 25.40 3.82 -12.74
CA GLY A 61 26.64 4.22 -12.06
C GLY A 61 26.49 4.50 -10.57
N LEU A 62 25.29 4.46 -10.01
CA LEU A 62 25.09 4.58 -8.57
C LEU A 62 25.59 3.32 -7.86
N GLN A 63 26.61 3.48 -7.01
CA GLN A 63 27.28 2.38 -6.31
C GLN A 63 26.55 2.02 -5.00
N LEU A 64 25.28 1.63 -5.09
CA LEU A 64 24.50 1.15 -3.94
C LEU A 64 24.41 -0.38 -3.93
N VAL A 65 24.53 -0.95 -2.74
CA VAL A 65 24.36 -2.41 -2.51
C VAL A 65 23.35 -2.60 -1.37
N PRO A 66 22.22 -3.22 -1.64
CA PRO A 66 21.72 -3.62 -2.96
C PRO A 66 21.37 -2.43 -3.87
N LYS A 67 21.34 -2.67 -5.16
CA LYS A 67 20.88 -1.65 -6.12
C LYS A 67 19.42 -1.28 -5.85
N PRO A 68 19.03 -0.02 -6.12
CA PRO A 68 17.63 0.38 -6.08
C PRO A 68 16.76 -0.54 -6.97
N ALA A 69 15.55 -0.84 -6.50
CA ALA A 69 14.63 -1.65 -7.27
C ALA A 69 14.22 -0.93 -8.56
N ASP A 70 14.12 -1.70 -9.64
CA ASP A 70 13.48 -1.24 -10.89
C ASP A 70 11.97 -1.15 -10.67
N LEU A 71 11.47 0.07 -10.58
CA LEU A 71 10.06 0.35 -10.31
C LEU A 71 9.14 0.00 -11.48
N THR A 72 9.70 -0.22 -12.69
CA THR A 72 8.94 -0.62 -13.88
C THR A 72 8.72 -2.13 -13.94
N SER A 73 9.46 -2.89 -13.13
CA SER A 73 9.48 -4.35 -13.21
C SER A 73 8.13 -4.98 -12.81
N PRO A 74 7.76 -6.11 -13.44
CA PRO A 74 6.56 -6.86 -13.04
C PRO A 74 6.59 -7.27 -11.56
N GLY A 75 7.77 -7.54 -11.01
CA GLY A 75 7.95 -7.90 -9.60
C GLY A 75 7.58 -6.77 -8.63
N ILE A 76 7.73 -5.52 -9.02
CA ILE A 76 7.27 -4.35 -8.25
C ILE A 76 5.82 -4.03 -8.61
N GLN A 77 5.50 -3.92 -9.88
CA GLN A 77 4.17 -3.51 -10.34
C GLN A 77 3.06 -4.52 -9.99
N GLY A 78 3.40 -5.78 -9.77
CA GLY A 78 2.47 -6.83 -9.32
C GLY A 78 2.22 -6.85 -7.82
N ARG A 79 2.93 -6.05 -7.01
CA ARG A 79 2.69 -5.99 -5.57
C ARG A 79 1.44 -5.21 -5.23
N LEU A 80 0.83 -5.54 -4.09
CA LEU A 80 -0.29 -4.77 -3.53
C LEU A 80 0.16 -3.36 -3.16
N ASP A 81 -0.70 -2.37 -3.34
CA ASP A 81 -0.42 -0.98 -2.99
C ASP A 81 -0.05 -0.82 -1.51
N ALA A 82 -0.75 -1.54 -0.62
CA ALA A 82 -0.42 -1.57 0.79
C ALA A 82 1.02 -2.03 1.08
N SER A 83 1.52 -3.01 0.33
CA SER A 83 2.90 -3.50 0.46
C SER A 83 3.93 -2.48 -0.01
N LEU A 84 3.63 -1.77 -1.10
CA LEU A 84 4.50 -0.71 -1.61
C LEU A 84 4.44 0.53 -0.71
N PHE A 85 3.25 0.92 -0.24
CA PHE A 85 3.08 1.97 0.75
C PHE A 85 3.96 1.70 1.97
N LYS A 86 3.82 0.51 2.58
CA LYS A 86 4.62 0.13 3.75
C LYS A 86 6.12 0.19 3.47
N ARG A 87 6.56 -0.19 2.27
CA ARG A 87 7.96 -0.10 1.86
C ARG A 87 8.46 1.34 1.83
N ILE A 88 7.68 2.27 1.32
CA ILE A 88 8.03 3.69 1.29
C ILE A 88 8.00 4.26 2.71
N HIS A 89 6.94 4.00 3.44
CA HIS A 89 6.72 4.48 4.78
C HIS A 89 7.85 4.07 5.74
N ASP A 90 8.16 2.77 5.80
CA ASP A 90 9.11 2.19 6.76
C ASP A 90 10.55 2.12 6.23
N GLY A 91 10.75 2.28 4.92
CA GLY A 91 12.04 2.03 4.28
C GLY A 91 12.35 0.53 4.16
N LYS A 92 13.59 0.24 3.81
CA LYS A 92 14.11 -1.13 3.75
C LYS A 92 15.35 -1.25 4.63
N PRO A 93 15.28 -2.00 5.74
CA PRO A 93 16.41 -2.18 6.65
C PRO A 93 17.68 -2.63 5.92
N ASN A 94 18.84 -2.15 6.38
CA ASN A 94 20.15 -2.46 5.83
C ASN A 94 20.34 -2.07 4.35
N THR A 95 19.62 -1.04 3.89
CA THR A 95 19.76 -0.47 2.54
C THR A 95 19.76 1.05 2.62
N ALA A 96 20.08 1.69 1.49
CA ALA A 96 20.02 3.15 1.37
C ALA A 96 18.60 3.72 1.37
N MET A 97 17.56 2.86 1.21
CA MET A 97 16.17 3.30 1.26
C MET A 97 15.70 3.45 2.71
N GLY A 98 15.83 4.67 3.24
CA GLY A 98 15.33 5.03 4.56
C GLY A 98 13.81 5.11 4.63
N ALA A 99 13.28 5.26 5.85
CA ALA A 99 11.87 5.47 6.10
C ALA A 99 11.46 6.90 5.69
N TRP A 100 10.43 7.02 4.87
CA TRP A 100 9.92 8.32 4.41
C TRP A 100 8.83 8.89 5.32
N SER A 101 8.29 8.09 6.25
CA SER A 101 7.30 8.53 7.24
C SER A 101 7.75 9.68 8.13
N ALA A 102 9.06 9.92 8.24
CA ALA A 102 9.61 11.06 8.97
C ALA A 102 9.52 12.39 8.19
N SER A 103 9.34 12.32 6.86
CA SER A 103 9.40 13.49 5.97
C SER A 103 8.17 13.67 5.10
N LEU A 104 7.39 12.62 4.90
CA LEU A 104 6.17 12.60 4.10
C LEU A 104 5.00 12.14 4.98
N SER A 105 3.86 12.79 4.82
CA SER A 105 2.59 12.31 5.36
C SER A 105 2.13 11.06 4.63
N ASP A 106 1.18 10.33 5.20
CA ASP A 106 0.59 9.15 4.58
C ASP A 106 -0.08 9.48 3.24
N ASP A 107 -0.76 10.64 3.14
CA ASP A 107 -1.36 11.10 1.89
C ASP A 107 -0.30 11.36 0.82
N GLU A 108 0.82 11.98 1.16
CA GLU A 108 1.93 12.20 0.24
C GLU A 108 2.58 10.88 -0.19
N ILE A 109 2.65 9.89 0.69
CA ILE A 109 3.12 8.54 0.32
C ILE A 109 2.14 7.87 -0.65
N TRP A 110 0.83 8.02 -0.45
CA TRP A 110 -0.16 7.54 -1.41
C TRP A 110 -0.07 8.26 -2.76
N ASP A 111 0.15 9.57 -2.76
CA ASP A 111 0.33 10.35 -3.99
C ASP A 111 1.57 9.88 -4.76
N VAL A 112 2.73 9.72 -4.10
CA VAL A 112 3.93 9.24 -4.78
C VAL A 112 3.78 7.79 -5.26
N LEU A 113 3.07 6.95 -4.55
CA LEU A 113 2.76 5.59 -4.99
C LEU A 113 1.88 5.61 -6.25
N ALA A 114 0.89 6.50 -6.32
CA ALA A 114 0.08 6.67 -7.53
C ALA A 114 0.95 7.05 -8.74
N TYR A 115 1.95 7.90 -8.55
CA TYR A 115 2.92 8.20 -9.62
C TYR A 115 3.79 6.99 -9.98
N VAL A 116 4.29 6.23 -9.01
CA VAL A 116 5.07 5.00 -9.25
C VAL A 116 4.26 3.99 -10.08
N ARG A 117 2.94 3.95 -9.91
CA ARG A 117 2.07 3.09 -10.72
C ARG A 117 2.01 3.49 -12.19
N THR A 118 2.34 4.73 -12.53
CA THR A 118 2.42 5.16 -13.93
C THR A 118 3.62 4.55 -14.67
N PHE A 119 4.60 3.99 -13.97
CA PHE A 119 5.72 3.25 -14.58
C PHE A 119 5.33 1.85 -15.06
N ARG A 120 4.12 1.38 -14.80
CA ARG A 120 3.65 0.09 -15.32
C ARG A 120 3.66 0.13 -16.85
N GLN A 121 4.35 -0.81 -17.45
CA GLN A 121 4.32 -1.02 -18.89
C GLN A 121 3.13 -1.90 -19.23
N GLU A 122 2.35 -1.53 -20.24
CA GLU A 122 1.26 -2.34 -20.78
C GLU A 122 1.81 -3.51 -21.62
#